data_e4a386f70cf0433ebae3f9c09aa93cfe
#
_entry.id   e4a386f70cf0433ebae3f9c09aa93cfe
#
_cell.length_a   1.000
_cell.length_b   1.000
_cell.length_c   1.000
_cell.angle_alpha   90.00
_cell.angle_beta   90.00
_cell.angle_gamma   90.00
#
_symmetry.space_group_name_H-M   'P 1'
#
loop_
_entity.id
_entity.type
_entity.pdbx_description
1 polymer ?
#
loop_
_entity_poly.entity_id
_entity_poly.type
_entity_poly.pdbx_seq_one_letter_code
_entity_poly.pdbx_strand_id
1 'polypeptide(L)'
;MLDVRSCTSIDAQTYVAYIDLLSIMSIGNLMAGFATGVLPAKIGLKATIITLSAGYELGYLWLGISGWMSILVLSFLLIGFAKGSVINMCTILVSNHSKNRTKGMNIMHSCYALGALLCPFIIAGAGLIGPVIPMLSLSFLGLVMWIIFQLTPIEKKNSRKKRKNRLGFL
;
A
#
# COMPACT_ATOMS: atom_id res chain seq x y z
N MET A 1 -22.52 38.10 -6.54
CA MET A 1 -21.59 37.75 -7.62
C MET A 1 -20.36 37.15 -6.93
N LEU A 2 -20.34 35.82 -6.79
CA LEU A 2 -19.22 35.11 -6.13
C LEU A 2 -17.99 35.32 -7.00
N ASP A 3 -16.95 35.91 -6.41
CA ASP A 3 -15.70 36.19 -7.10
C ASP A 3 -14.98 34.89 -7.43
N VAL A 4 -15.11 34.46 -8.68
CA VAL A 4 -14.49 33.23 -9.23
C VAL A 4 -12.95 33.31 -9.12
N ARG A 5 -12.37 34.47 -8.90
CA ARG A 5 -10.93 34.66 -8.71
C ARG A 5 -10.43 34.19 -7.34
N SER A 6 -11.27 34.12 -6.32
CA SER A 6 -10.87 33.60 -5.01
C SER A 6 -10.87 32.08 -4.95
N CYS A 7 -11.53 31.38 -5.89
CA CYS A 7 -11.47 29.93 -5.99
C CYS A 7 -10.27 29.39 -6.80
N THR A 8 -9.56 30.25 -7.55
CA THR A 8 -8.42 29.86 -8.39
C THR A 8 -7.05 30.11 -7.78
N SER A 9 -6.99 30.73 -6.62
CA SER A 9 -5.77 30.83 -5.81
C SER A 9 -5.73 29.75 -4.73
N ILE A 10 -5.87 28.49 -5.11
CA ILE A 10 -5.10 27.45 -4.43
C ILE A 10 -3.68 27.89 -4.70
N ASP A 11 -3.05 28.50 -3.69
CA ASP A 11 -1.75 29.13 -3.82
C ASP A 11 -0.82 28.15 -4.52
N ALA A 12 -0.05 28.63 -5.51
CA ALA A 12 0.93 27.83 -6.23
C ALA A 12 1.82 27.02 -5.27
N GLN A 13 2.05 27.54 -4.06
CA GLN A 13 2.73 26.86 -2.95
C GLN A 13 1.99 25.60 -2.47
N THR A 14 0.67 25.64 -2.35
CA THR A 14 -0.12 24.46 -1.95
C THR A 14 -0.06 23.39 -3.04
N TYR A 15 -0.09 23.79 -4.32
CA TYR A 15 0.00 22.86 -5.44
C TYR A 15 1.38 22.21 -5.51
N VAL A 16 2.45 22.96 -5.32
CA VAL A 16 3.82 22.45 -5.25
C VAL A 16 3.97 21.47 -4.08
N ALA A 17 3.46 21.81 -2.90
CA ALA A 17 3.49 20.92 -1.74
C ALA A 17 2.78 19.57 -2.00
N TYR A 18 1.65 19.58 -2.72
CA TYR A 18 0.97 18.35 -3.12
C TYR A 18 1.82 17.49 -4.07
N ILE A 19 2.47 18.09 -5.06
CA ILE A 19 3.36 17.39 -6.00
C ILE A 19 4.55 16.77 -5.25
N ASP A 20 5.13 17.51 -4.31
CA ASP A 20 6.24 17.02 -3.49
C ASP A 20 5.83 15.81 -2.64
N LEU A 21 4.68 15.85 -2.00
CA LEU A 21 4.15 14.74 -1.20
C LEU A 21 3.88 13.49 -2.06
N LEU A 22 3.31 13.65 -3.25
CA LEU A 22 3.11 12.54 -4.19
C LEU A 22 4.43 11.96 -4.69
N SER A 23 5.43 12.81 -4.88
CA SER A 23 6.79 12.40 -5.28
C SER A 23 7.45 11.58 -4.17
N ILE A 24 7.33 12.01 -2.91
CA ILE A 24 7.81 11.28 -1.73
C ILE A 24 7.12 9.91 -1.61
N MET A 25 5.80 9.86 -1.82
CA MET A 25 5.07 8.59 -1.85
C MET A 25 5.58 7.65 -2.95
N SER A 26 5.94 8.20 -4.12
CA SER A 26 6.48 7.43 -5.24
C SER A 26 7.87 6.88 -4.94
N ILE A 27 8.71 7.64 -4.22
CA ILE A 27 10.01 7.17 -3.72
C ILE A 27 9.81 6.00 -2.76
N GLY A 28 8.88 6.10 -1.82
CA GLY A 28 8.51 5.00 -0.92
C GLY A 28 8.11 3.73 -1.68
N ASN A 29 7.28 3.89 -2.72
CA ASN A 29 6.85 2.78 -3.57
C ASN A 29 8.03 2.13 -4.33
N LEU A 30 8.99 2.92 -4.80
CA LEU A 30 10.20 2.40 -5.45
C LEU A 30 11.06 1.60 -4.46
N MET A 31 11.27 2.11 -3.25
CA MET A 31 12.01 1.41 -2.19
C MET A 31 11.32 0.08 -1.82
N ALA A 32 10.00 0.03 -1.86
CA ALA A 32 9.22 -1.19 -1.64
C ALA A 32 9.57 -2.28 -2.66
N GLY A 33 9.83 -1.93 -3.91
CA GLY A 33 10.26 -2.86 -4.95
C GLY A 33 11.53 -3.61 -4.55
N PHE A 34 12.54 -2.91 -4.04
CA PHE A 34 13.77 -3.52 -3.54
C PHE A 34 13.53 -4.37 -2.29
N ALA A 35 12.77 -3.86 -1.33
CA ALA A 35 12.48 -4.57 -0.09
C ALA A 35 11.74 -5.88 -0.36
N THR A 36 10.73 -5.86 -1.22
CA THR A 36 9.94 -7.05 -1.58
C THR A 36 10.71 -8.07 -2.42
N GLY A 37 11.79 -7.67 -3.09
CA GLY A 37 12.70 -8.59 -3.77
C GLY A 37 13.61 -9.37 -2.81
N VAL A 38 14.03 -8.74 -1.71
CA VAL A 38 15.05 -9.29 -0.79
C VAL A 38 14.45 -9.92 0.47
N LEU A 39 13.49 -9.25 1.11
CA LEU A 39 12.93 -9.67 2.40
C LEU A 39 12.29 -11.08 2.40
N PRO A 40 11.49 -11.47 1.40
CA PRO A 40 10.87 -12.79 1.39
C PRO A 40 11.87 -13.95 1.42
N ALA A 41 13.07 -13.73 0.88
CA ALA A 41 14.15 -14.70 0.90
C ALA A 41 14.79 -14.85 2.29
N LYS A 42 14.77 -13.77 3.10
CA LYS A 42 15.39 -13.72 4.44
C LYS A 42 14.44 -14.17 5.54
N ILE A 43 13.26 -13.54 5.61
CA ILE A 43 12.29 -13.74 6.72
C ILE A 43 11.07 -14.56 6.32
N GLY A 44 10.93 -14.90 5.03
CA GLY A 44 9.79 -15.64 4.50
C GLY A 44 8.64 -14.74 4.05
N LEU A 45 7.78 -15.27 3.16
CA LEU A 45 6.73 -14.52 2.49
C LEU A 45 5.69 -13.96 3.48
N LYS A 46 5.21 -14.80 4.41
CA LYS A 46 4.19 -14.40 5.41
C LYS A 46 4.69 -13.28 6.32
N ALA A 47 5.87 -13.43 6.90
CA ALA A 47 6.44 -12.40 7.76
C ALA A 47 6.67 -11.09 7.00
N THR A 48 7.13 -11.16 5.76
CA THR A 48 7.32 -9.98 4.91
C THR A 48 6.01 -9.23 4.67
N ILE A 49 4.91 -9.93 4.31
CA ILE A 49 3.60 -9.29 4.09
C ILE A 49 3.13 -8.59 5.36
N ILE A 50 3.16 -9.28 6.49
CA ILE A 50 2.68 -8.74 7.77
C ILE A 50 3.48 -7.50 8.19
N THR A 51 4.81 -7.57 8.09
CA THR A 51 5.69 -6.45 8.50
C THR A 51 5.51 -5.24 7.58
N LEU A 52 5.45 -5.46 6.27
CA LEU A 52 5.37 -4.36 5.32
C LEU A 52 3.98 -3.75 5.23
N SER A 53 2.91 -4.51 5.43
CA SER A 53 1.55 -3.99 5.45
C SER A 53 1.24 -3.14 6.68
N ALA A 54 1.92 -3.37 7.82
CA ALA A 54 1.77 -2.53 9.01
C ALA A 54 2.11 -1.05 8.78
N GLY A 55 2.86 -0.73 7.73
CA GLY A 55 3.12 0.64 7.31
C GLY A 55 1.87 1.42 6.90
N TYR A 56 0.79 0.74 6.48
CA TYR A 56 -0.47 1.40 6.18
C TYR A 56 -1.12 1.99 7.43
N GLU A 57 -1.28 1.17 8.47
CA GLU A 57 -1.93 1.58 9.71
C GLU A 57 -1.19 2.74 10.35
N LEU A 58 0.14 2.62 10.45
CA LEU A 58 1.00 3.67 11.01
C LEU A 58 0.96 4.95 10.18
N GLY A 59 1.03 4.83 8.85
CA GLY A 59 1.04 5.99 7.96
C GLY A 59 -0.27 6.78 8.02
N TYR A 60 -1.42 6.14 7.91
CA TYR A 60 -2.71 6.82 7.98
C TYR A 60 -3.06 7.29 9.38
N LEU A 61 -2.67 6.55 10.43
CA LEU A 61 -2.86 6.99 11.81
C LEU A 61 -2.08 8.29 12.08
N TRP A 62 -0.82 8.36 11.68
CA TRP A 62 0.01 9.56 11.84
C TRP A 62 -0.53 10.74 11.02
N LEU A 63 -1.01 10.48 9.82
CA LEU A 63 -1.63 11.49 8.98
C LEU A 63 -2.90 12.09 9.62
N GLY A 64 -3.68 11.27 10.35
CA GLY A 64 -4.89 11.70 11.03
C GLY A 64 -4.65 12.47 12.34
N ILE A 65 -3.53 12.22 13.02
CA ILE A 65 -3.26 12.79 14.35
C ILE A 65 -2.39 14.05 14.29
N SER A 66 -1.49 14.15 13.31
CA SER A 66 -0.43 15.15 13.30
C SER A 66 -0.52 16.12 12.13
N GLY A 67 -0.50 17.42 12.45
CA GLY A 67 -0.43 18.51 11.46
C GLY A 67 1.00 18.99 11.16
N TRP A 68 2.04 18.35 11.70
CA TRP A 68 3.42 18.78 11.50
C TRP A 68 3.95 18.30 10.14
N MET A 69 4.55 19.22 9.37
CA MET A 69 5.03 18.95 8.00
C MET A 69 6.01 17.76 7.92
N SER A 70 6.91 17.63 8.88
CA SER A 70 7.87 16.52 8.92
C SER A 70 7.20 15.16 9.09
N ILE A 71 6.13 15.10 9.89
CA ILE A 71 5.35 13.87 10.11
C ILE A 71 4.53 13.55 8.86
N LEU A 72 4.01 14.56 8.18
CA LEU A 72 3.29 14.42 6.93
C LEU A 72 4.18 13.77 5.86
N VAL A 73 5.39 14.29 5.66
CA VAL A 73 6.38 13.73 4.73
C VAL A 73 6.70 12.27 5.05
N LEU A 74 6.95 11.96 6.33
CA LEU A 74 7.26 10.60 6.78
C LEU A 74 6.06 9.66 6.58
N SER A 75 4.85 10.14 6.85
CA SER A 75 3.62 9.38 6.64
C SER A 75 3.40 9.03 5.16
N PHE A 76 3.59 9.98 4.25
CA PHE A 76 3.48 9.74 2.81
C PHE A 76 4.54 8.77 2.29
N LEU A 77 5.77 8.87 2.78
CA LEU A 77 6.84 7.91 2.48
C LEU A 77 6.46 6.49 2.93
N LEU A 78 5.96 6.37 4.15
CA LEU A 78 5.56 5.09 4.75
C LEU A 78 4.36 4.47 4.04
N ILE A 79 3.34 5.27 3.71
CA ILE A 79 2.17 4.84 2.94
C ILE A 79 2.60 4.36 1.55
N GLY A 80 3.47 5.10 0.86
CA GLY A 80 4.00 4.71 -0.44
C GLY A 80 4.76 3.40 -0.38
N PHE A 81 5.61 3.22 0.63
CA PHE A 81 6.35 2.00 0.87
C PHE A 81 5.44 0.81 1.16
N ALA A 82 4.46 0.97 2.03
CA ALA A 82 3.49 -0.08 2.36
C ALA A 82 2.62 -0.45 1.14
N LYS A 83 2.13 0.55 0.38
CA LYS A 83 1.35 0.36 -0.85
C LYS A 83 2.11 -0.49 -1.87
N GLY A 84 3.34 -0.11 -2.19
CA GLY A 84 4.16 -0.84 -3.15
C GLY A 84 4.47 -2.26 -2.67
N SER A 85 4.76 -2.41 -1.39
CA SER A 85 5.05 -3.70 -0.78
C SER A 85 3.87 -4.66 -0.86
N VAL A 86 2.67 -4.21 -0.49
CA VAL A 86 1.46 -5.05 -0.52
C VAL A 86 1.13 -5.48 -1.94
N ILE A 87 1.17 -4.58 -2.92
CA ILE A 87 0.91 -4.91 -4.33
C ILE A 87 1.90 -5.98 -4.83
N ASN A 88 3.19 -5.79 -4.58
CA ASN A 88 4.23 -6.73 -5.01
C ASN A 88 4.07 -8.10 -4.32
N MET A 89 3.77 -8.12 -3.03
CA MET A 89 3.57 -9.36 -2.29
C MET A 89 2.31 -10.11 -2.74
N CYS A 90 1.20 -9.41 -2.96
CA CYS A 90 -0.03 -10.00 -3.51
C CYS A 90 0.23 -10.61 -4.90
N THR A 91 1.00 -9.92 -5.75
CA THR A 91 1.41 -10.41 -7.06
C THR A 91 2.20 -11.71 -6.96
N ILE A 92 3.16 -11.79 -6.05
CA ILE A 92 3.96 -13.01 -5.81
C ILE A 92 3.06 -14.13 -5.26
N LEU A 93 2.16 -13.81 -4.34
CA LEU A 93 1.26 -14.79 -3.72
C LEU A 93 0.32 -15.40 -4.75
N VAL A 94 -0.38 -14.56 -5.52
CA VAL A 94 -1.30 -14.98 -6.59
C VAL A 94 -0.56 -15.80 -7.65
N SER A 95 0.62 -15.34 -8.08
CA SER A 95 1.46 -16.05 -9.06
C SER A 95 1.88 -17.43 -8.58
N ASN A 96 2.10 -17.63 -7.28
CA ASN A 96 2.55 -18.89 -6.71
C ASN A 96 1.44 -19.89 -6.43
N HIS A 97 0.21 -19.41 -6.14
CA HIS A 97 -0.91 -20.26 -5.68
C HIS A 97 -2.02 -20.42 -6.73
N SER A 98 -2.08 -19.59 -7.76
CA SER A 98 -3.10 -19.69 -8.79
C SER A 98 -2.80 -20.84 -9.77
N LYS A 99 -3.81 -21.70 -10.04
CA LYS A 99 -3.73 -22.74 -11.07
C LYS A 99 -3.50 -22.13 -12.46
N ASN A 100 -4.23 -21.05 -12.76
CA ASN A 100 -4.03 -20.24 -13.96
C ASN A 100 -3.50 -18.87 -13.55
N ARG A 101 -2.21 -18.65 -13.74
CA ARG A 101 -1.50 -17.44 -13.34
C ARG A 101 -2.10 -16.18 -13.96
N THR A 102 -2.40 -16.22 -15.27
CA THR A 102 -2.95 -15.06 -15.99
C THR A 102 -4.33 -14.67 -15.45
N LYS A 103 -5.22 -15.67 -15.26
CA LYS A 103 -6.54 -15.42 -14.69
C LYS A 103 -6.46 -14.86 -13.27
N GLY A 104 -5.60 -15.42 -12.43
CA GLY A 104 -5.39 -14.94 -11.06
C GLY A 104 -4.90 -13.49 -11.01
N MET A 105 -3.94 -13.15 -11.86
CA MET A 105 -3.41 -11.78 -11.97
C MET A 105 -4.47 -10.78 -12.45
N ASN A 106 -5.27 -11.15 -13.46
CA ASN A 106 -6.35 -10.28 -13.95
C ASN A 106 -7.40 -10.02 -12.89
N ILE A 107 -7.81 -11.03 -12.12
CA ILE A 107 -8.76 -10.87 -11.00
C ILE A 107 -8.16 -9.93 -9.95
N MET A 108 -6.90 -10.11 -9.57
CA MET A 108 -6.22 -9.25 -8.59
C MET A 108 -6.22 -7.78 -9.05
N HIS A 109 -5.87 -7.51 -10.32
CA HIS A 109 -5.86 -6.15 -10.85
C HIS A 109 -7.26 -5.57 -10.97
N SER A 110 -8.27 -6.37 -11.30
CA SER A 110 -9.68 -5.93 -11.32
C SER A 110 -10.17 -5.55 -9.93
N CYS A 111 -9.85 -6.33 -8.90
CA CYS A 111 -10.16 -5.99 -7.51
C CYS A 111 -9.46 -4.69 -7.08
N TYR A 112 -8.20 -4.50 -7.47
CA TYR A 112 -7.47 -3.26 -7.20
C TYR A 112 -8.13 -2.05 -7.87
N ALA A 113 -8.54 -2.17 -9.14
CA ALA A 113 -9.23 -1.11 -9.88
C ALA A 113 -10.58 -0.75 -9.25
N LEU A 114 -11.36 -1.75 -8.81
CA LEU A 114 -12.61 -1.53 -8.06
C LEU A 114 -12.36 -0.80 -6.74
N GLY A 115 -11.33 -1.18 -6.00
CA GLY A 115 -10.95 -0.48 -4.78
C GLY A 115 -10.55 0.97 -5.04
N ALA A 116 -9.78 1.23 -6.10
CA ALA A 116 -9.39 2.58 -6.50
C ALA A 116 -10.60 3.44 -6.92
N LEU A 117 -11.60 2.83 -7.56
CA LEU A 117 -12.84 3.51 -7.93
C LEU A 117 -13.70 3.85 -6.70
N LEU A 118 -13.80 2.94 -5.73
CA LEU A 118 -14.63 3.13 -4.53
C LEU A 118 -13.99 4.07 -3.51
N CYS A 119 -12.67 4.17 -3.46
CA CYS A 119 -11.93 4.95 -2.47
C CYS A 119 -12.36 6.44 -2.43
N PRO A 120 -12.49 7.18 -3.54
CA PRO A 120 -12.94 8.58 -3.50
C PRO A 120 -14.35 8.74 -2.90
N PHE A 121 -15.26 7.80 -3.14
CA PHE A 121 -16.60 7.85 -2.56
C PHE A 121 -16.59 7.63 -1.04
N ILE A 122 -15.75 6.70 -0.57
CA ILE A 122 -15.56 6.47 0.87
C ILE A 122 -14.96 7.72 1.53
N ILE A 123 -13.94 8.32 0.91
CA ILE A 123 -13.30 9.54 1.43
C ILE A 123 -14.28 10.70 1.44
N ALA A 124 -15.06 10.90 0.37
CA ALA A 124 -16.05 11.98 0.29
C ALA A 124 -17.16 11.78 1.33
N GLY A 125 -17.70 10.57 1.47
CA GLY A 125 -18.72 10.25 2.46
C GLY A 125 -18.23 10.44 3.91
N ALA A 126 -17.03 9.95 4.22
CA ALA A 126 -16.43 10.12 5.53
C ALA A 126 -16.08 11.59 5.83
N GLY A 127 -15.69 12.36 4.81
CA GLY A 127 -15.37 13.79 4.91
C GLY A 127 -16.57 14.67 5.31
N LEU A 128 -17.80 14.22 5.02
CA LEU A 128 -19.02 14.92 5.45
C LEU A 128 -19.18 14.89 6.98
N ILE A 129 -18.60 13.94 7.68
CA ILE A 129 -18.69 13.78 9.13
C ILE A 129 -17.59 14.60 9.82
N GLY A 130 -16.41 14.70 9.20
CA GLY A 130 -15.29 15.47 9.74
C GLY A 130 -13.99 15.25 8.98
N PRO A 131 -13.03 16.21 9.05
CA PRO A 131 -11.82 16.18 8.23
C PRO A 131 -10.83 15.03 8.58
N VAL A 132 -10.86 14.54 9.79
CA VAL A 132 -9.98 13.45 10.27
C VAL A 132 -10.56 12.07 9.99
N ILE A 133 -11.88 11.97 9.86
CA ILE A 133 -12.60 10.69 9.74
C ILE A 133 -12.19 9.88 8.48
N PRO A 134 -11.94 10.47 7.32
CA PRO A 134 -11.44 9.73 6.16
C PRO A 134 -10.13 8.99 6.45
N MET A 135 -9.20 9.64 7.16
CA MET A 135 -7.89 9.04 7.47
C MET A 135 -8.02 7.89 8.48
N LEU A 136 -8.87 8.06 9.50
CA LEU A 136 -9.18 7.01 10.46
C LEU A 136 -9.91 5.83 9.81
N SER A 137 -10.82 6.09 8.88
CA SER A 137 -11.53 5.01 8.17
C SER A 137 -10.59 4.19 7.29
N LEU A 138 -9.63 4.83 6.62
CA LEU A 138 -8.61 4.14 5.83
C LEU A 138 -7.64 3.35 6.72
N SER A 139 -7.25 3.90 7.88
CA SER A 139 -6.45 3.17 8.86
C SER A 139 -7.18 1.94 9.39
N PHE A 140 -8.47 2.05 9.71
CA PHE A 140 -9.28 0.93 10.16
C PHE A 140 -9.41 -0.16 9.08
N LEU A 141 -9.63 0.21 7.82
CA LEU A 141 -9.65 -0.75 6.69
C LEU A 141 -8.30 -1.45 6.53
N GLY A 142 -7.20 -0.72 6.68
CA GLY A 142 -5.85 -1.26 6.68
C GLY A 142 -5.66 -2.31 7.77
N LEU A 143 -6.09 -2.00 9.00
CA LEU A 143 -6.01 -2.90 10.16
C LEU A 143 -6.81 -4.19 9.93
N VAL A 144 -8.00 -4.10 9.36
CA VAL A 144 -8.80 -5.28 8.99
C VAL A 144 -8.04 -6.16 8.00
N MET A 145 -7.45 -5.56 6.94
CA MET A 145 -6.65 -6.28 5.97
C MET A 145 -5.41 -6.91 6.59
N TRP A 146 -4.75 -6.21 7.52
CA TRP A 146 -3.59 -6.72 8.24
C TRP A 146 -3.95 -7.96 9.08
N ILE A 147 -5.08 -7.95 9.79
CA ILE A 147 -5.60 -9.09 10.53
C ILE A 147 -5.88 -10.26 9.58
N ILE A 148 -6.50 -10.00 8.42
CA ILE A 148 -6.77 -11.04 7.41
C ILE A 148 -5.46 -11.69 6.95
N PHE A 149 -4.40 -10.93 6.70
CA PHE A 149 -3.09 -11.48 6.34
C PHE A 149 -2.47 -12.33 7.45
N GLN A 150 -2.69 -11.99 8.71
CA GLN A 150 -2.25 -12.79 9.85
C GLN A 150 -2.96 -14.14 9.92
N LEU A 151 -4.29 -14.13 9.74
CA LEU A 151 -5.13 -15.33 9.82
C LEU A 151 -4.95 -16.26 8.61
N THR A 152 -4.53 -15.73 7.45
CA THR A 152 -4.38 -16.53 6.23
C THR A 152 -3.17 -17.48 6.37
N PRO A 153 -3.36 -18.80 6.24
CA PRO A 153 -2.27 -19.77 6.28
C PRO A 153 -1.49 -19.72 4.96
N ILE A 154 -0.44 -18.90 4.92
CA ILE A 154 0.47 -18.84 3.77
C ILE A 154 1.53 -19.93 3.96
N GLU A 155 1.45 -21.02 3.19
CA GLU A 155 2.42 -22.10 3.24
C GLU A 155 3.85 -21.61 2.94
N LYS A 156 4.80 -22.02 3.81
CA LYS A 156 6.23 -21.90 3.54
C LYS A 156 6.59 -22.83 2.38
N LYS A 157 6.46 -22.36 1.15
CA LYS A 157 6.97 -23.09 0.00
C LYS A 157 8.48 -23.25 0.17
N ASN A 158 8.92 -24.46 0.45
CA ASN A 158 10.32 -24.81 0.73
C ASN A 158 11.16 -24.58 -0.54
N SER A 159 11.56 -23.34 -0.80
CA SER A 159 12.37 -22.93 -1.96
C SER A 159 13.74 -23.65 -2.01
N ARG A 160 14.17 -24.21 -0.89
CA ARG A 160 15.40 -25.00 -0.79
C ARG A 160 15.34 -26.31 -1.59
N LYS A 161 14.16 -26.95 -1.70
CA LYS A 161 14.04 -28.24 -2.39
C LYS A 161 14.15 -28.12 -3.92
N LYS A 162 13.69 -26.99 -4.49
CA LYS A 162 13.73 -26.75 -5.94
C LYS A 162 15.13 -26.38 -6.44
N ARG A 163 15.96 -25.75 -5.59
CA ARG A 163 17.34 -25.39 -5.93
C ARG A 163 18.27 -26.62 -5.93
N LYS A 164 18.02 -27.57 -5.01
CA LYS A 164 18.81 -28.82 -4.92
C LYS A 164 18.55 -29.74 -6.10
N ASN A 165 17.31 -29.81 -6.61
CA ASN A 165 16.97 -30.62 -7.77
C ASN A 165 17.49 -30.08 -9.11
N ARG A 166 17.72 -28.74 -9.21
CA ARG A 166 18.32 -28.15 -10.42
C ARG A 166 19.84 -28.32 -10.48
N LEU A 167 20.50 -28.40 -9.33
CA LEU A 167 21.94 -28.59 -9.25
C LEU A 167 22.33 -30.07 -9.37
N GLY A 168 21.39 -30.99 -9.25
CA GLY A 168 21.61 -32.42 -9.45
C GLY A 168 21.44 -32.90 -10.90
N PHE A 169 21.15 -31.99 -11.84
CA PHE A 169 21.01 -32.29 -13.28
C PHE A 169 22.12 -31.62 -14.13
N LEU A 170 23.17 -31.10 -13.51
CA LEU A 170 24.41 -30.66 -14.14
C LEU A 170 25.56 -31.57 -13.66
#